data_de087aa47c67cec008f660b1b859e295
#
_entry.id   de087aa47c67cec008f660b1b859e295
#
_cell.length_a   1.000
_cell.length_b   1.000
_cell.length_c   1.000
_cell.angle_alpha   90.00
_cell.angle_beta   90.00
_cell.angle_gamma   90.00
#
_symmetry.space_group_name_H-M   'P 1'
#
loop_
_entity.id
_entity.type
_entity.pdbx_description
1 polymer ?
#
loop_
_entity_poly.entity_id
_entity_poly.type
_entity_poly.pdbx_seq_one_letter_code
_entity_poly.pdbx_strand_id
1 'polypeptide(L)'
;MKEHRGISRAVRLINSILDNGLVLLLLLGLAYGCYALWDSQNLAQEATAEQYAVYKPQEDTLGFAELQALNEDVIGWITVYGTPIDYPVVQGEDNWEYINKSAEGTYSLTGAIFADASCDPDFQDFNTILYGHNMVPNVMFGSIKEFKEQSFFDSHPYGNMYIQNRDYGLEIFGLLEADAYDSSIFQTGVREAGRQSYLEAIRGHAVYLRDLVLADDDRIVLLSTCSAESTNGRDILVARLTDQSMKTLMRWRIRRSRITDQQTRQKAGEIFCPAGRPHYFYCCLCLH
;
A
#
# COMPACT_ATOMS: atom_id res chain seq x y z
N MET A 1 -44.26 -55.52 32.54
CA MET A 1 -44.15 -54.12 33.02
C MET A 1 -42.73 -53.67 33.42
N LYS A 2 -41.79 -54.54 33.80
CA LYS A 2 -40.40 -54.15 34.10
C LYS A 2 -39.52 -53.87 32.83
N GLU A 3 -39.76 -54.55 31.76
CA GLU A 3 -38.98 -54.44 30.51
C GLU A 3 -39.15 -53.07 29.80
N HIS A 4 -40.34 -52.52 29.72
CA HIS A 4 -40.60 -51.19 29.14
C HIS A 4 -39.94 -50.03 29.92
N ARG A 5 -39.73 -50.20 31.25
CA ARG A 5 -39.03 -49.19 32.07
C ARG A 5 -37.52 -49.15 31.79
N GLY A 6 -36.91 -50.27 31.43
CA GLY A 6 -35.49 -50.39 31.08
C GLY A 6 -35.16 -49.67 29.77
N ILE A 7 -35.96 -49.94 28.71
CA ILE A 7 -35.83 -49.36 27.40
C ILE A 7 -35.98 -47.81 27.44
N SER A 8 -36.94 -47.29 28.19
CA SER A 8 -37.13 -45.82 28.31
C SER A 8 -36.02 -45.11 29.08
N ARG A 9 -35.30 -45.82 29.99
CA ARG A 9 -34.11 -45.26 30.64
C ARG A 9 -32.88 -45.25 29.73
N ALA A 10 -32.67 -46.31 28.96
CA ALA A 10 -31.60 -46.43 27.99
C ALA A 10 -31.73 -45.36 26.88
N VAL A 11 -32.93 -45.14 26.32
CA VAL A 11 -33.20 -44.10 25.32
C VAL A 11 -32.92 -42.72 25.88
N ARG A 12 -33.33 -42.42 27.10
CA ARG A 12 -33.03 -41.10 27.73
C ARG A 12 -31.55 -40.90 27.97
N LEU A 13 -30.81 -41.91 28.35
CA LEU A 13 -29.36 -41.85 28.53
C LEU A 13 -28.66 -41.59 27.20
N ILE A 14 -29.04 -42.28 26.14
CA ILE A 14 -28.49 -42.10 24.82
C ILE A 14 -28.77 -40.69 24.32
N ASN A 15 -30.00 -40.19 24.41
CA ASN A 15 -30.33 -38.83 24.01
C ASN A 15 -29.52 -37.79 24.79
N SER A 16 -29.37 -37.96 26.13
CA SER A 16 -28.55 -37.05 26.94
C SER A 16 -27.07 -37.06 26.54
N ILE A 17 -26.52 -38.22 26.17
CA ILE A 17 -25.14 -38.32 25.62
C ILE A 17 -25.03 -37.61 24.28
N LEU A 18 -26.02 -37.82 23.40
CA LEU A 18 -26.03 -37.17 22.06
C LEU A 18 -26.18 -35.65 22.19
N ASP A 19 -27.10 -35.17 23.07
CA ASP A 19 -27.33 -33.74 23.29
C ASP A 19 -26.07 -33.07 23.90
N ASN A 20 -25.46 -33.69 24.90
CA ASN A 20 -24.22 -33.18 25.51
C ASN A 20 -23.04 -33.23 24.54
N GLY A 21 -22.96 -34.31 23.72
CA GLY A 21 -21.94 -34.43 22.64
C GLY A 21 -22.09 -33.33 21.61
N LEU A 22 -23.33 -33.05 21.20
CA LEU A 22 -23.62 -31.95 20.26
C LEU A 22 -23.24 -30.57 20.83
N VAL A 23 -23.65 -30.31 22.09
CA VAL A 23 -23.29 -29.07 22.77
C VAL A 23 -21.78 -28.92 22.89
N LEU A 24 -21.04 -29.97 23.22
CA LEU A 24 -19.59 -29.95 23.29
C LEU A 24 -18.96 -29.62 21.92
N LEU A 25 -19.47 -30.26 20.87
CA LEU A 25 -19.00 -30.02 19.50
C LEU A 25 -19.23 -28.59 19.05
N LEU A 26 -20.40 -27.99 19.38
CA LEU A 26 -20.70 -26.59 19.10
C LEU A 26 -19.79 -25.64 19.90
N LEU A 27 -19.52 -25.95 21.18
CA LEU A 27 -18.59 -25.15 21.99
C LEU A 27 -17.16 -25.20 21.45
N LEU A 28 -16.69 -26.36 21.02
CA LEU A 28 -15.38 -26.51 20.37
C LEU A 28 -15.32 -25.72 19.05
N GLY A 29 -16.38 -25.79 18.24
CA GLY A 29 -16.49 -25.02 17.01
C GLY A 29 -16.46 -23.50 17.27
N LEU A 30 -17.19 -23.04 18.30
CA LEU A 30 -17.18 -21.64 18.72
C LEU A 30 -15.80 -21.21 19.21
N ALA A 31 -15.15 -22.01 20.05
CA ALA A 31 -13.81 -21.72 20.56
C ALA A 31 -12.78 -21.65 19.44
N TYR A 32 -12.85 -22.59 18.47
CA TYR A 32 -12.01 -22.55 17.26
C TYR A 32 -12.28 -21.29 16.40
N GLY A 33 -13.54 -20.91 16.22
CA GLY A 33 -13.90 -19.70 15.47
C GLY A 33 -13.36 -18.43 16.15
N CYS A 34 -13.48 -18.33 17.48
CA CYS A 34 -12.91 -17.22 18.24
C CYS A 34 -11.37 -17.19 18.13
N TYR A 35 -10.73 -18.34 18.23
CA TYR A 35 -9.28 -18.46 18.05
C TYR A 35 -8.85 -18.03 16.65
N ALA A 36 -9.53 -18.50 15.60
CA ALA A 36 -9.21 -18.14 14.20
C ALA A 36 -9.37 -16.65 13.92
N LEU A 37 -10.40 -16.00 14.52
CA LEU A 37 -10.57 -14.56 14.40
C LEU A 37 -9.45 -13.80 15.12
N TRP A 38 -9.08 -14.24 16.31
CA TRP A 38 -7.99 -13.62 17.08
C TRP A 38 -6.65 -13.76 16.36
N ASP A 39 -6.34 -14.93 15.82
CA ASP A 39 -5.14 -15.24 15.04
C ASP A 39 -5.06 -14.37 13.77
N SER A 40 -6.18 -14.25 13.04
CA SER A 40 -6.28 -13.37 11.86
C SER A 40 -6.03 -11.90 12.18
N GLN A 41 -6.50 -11.42 13.34
CA GLN A 41 -6.25 -10.02 13.75
C GLN A 41 -4.79 -9.80 14.12
N ASN A 42 -4.13 -10.77 14.79
CA ASN A 42 -2.71 -10.67 15.10
C ASN A 42 -1.86 -10.62 13.84
N LEU A 43 -2.12 -11.49 12.85
CA LEU A 43 -1.44 -11.47 11.56
C LEU A 43 -1.59 -10.12 10.85
N ALA A 44 -2.79 -9.53 10.89
CA ALA A 44 -3.02 -8.22 10.30
C ALA A 44 -2.22 -7.11 11.02
N GLN A 45 -2.05 -7.19 12.34
CA GLN A 45 -1.24 -6.23 13.11
C GLN A 45 0.25 -6.38 12.80
N GLU A 46 0.76 -7.61 12.67
CA GLU A 46 2.15 -7.88 12.28
C GLU A 46 2.48 -7.39 10.86
N ALA A 47 1.48 -7.21 10.00
CA ALA A 47 1.66 -6.69 8.65
C ALA A 47 1.61 -5.17 8.56
N THR A 48 1.30 -4.46 9.65
CA THR A 48 1.16 -2.99 9.60
C THR A 48 2.53 -2.29 9.49
N ALA A 49 2.55 -1.14 8.82
CA ALA A 49 3.76 -0.32 8.69
C ALA A 49 4.26 0.21 10.04
N GLU A 50 3.38 0.31 11.06
CA GLU A 50 3.72 0.81 12.39
C GLU A 50 4.81 -0.01 13.08
N GLN A 51 4.91 -1.32 12.82
CA GLN A 51 5.98 -2.15 13.40
C GLN A 51 7.37 -1.70 12.94
N TYR A 52 7.47 -1.13 11.73
CA TYR A 52 8.73 -0.63 11.18
C TYR A 52 8.96 0.85 11.44
N ALA A 53 8.04 1.57 12.10
CA ALA A 53 8.11 3.03 12.26
C ALA A 53 9.40 3.51 12.93
N VAL A 54 9.98 2.70 13.82
CA VAL A 54 11.26 2.99 14.51
C VAL A 54 12.46 3.00 13.55
N TYR A 55 12.38 2.26 12.45
CA TYR A 55 13.44 2.14 11.44
C TYR A 55 13.28 3.13 10.28
N LYS A 56 12.17 3.87 10.23
CA LYS A 56 11.87 4.75 9.11
C LYS A 56 12.96 5.81 8.92
N PRO A 57 13.49 5.99 7.68
CA PRO A 57 14.49 7.00 7.40
C PRO A 57 14.01 8.41 7.76
N GLN A 58 14.74 9.08 8.65
CA GLN A 58 14.51 10.46 9.08
C GLN A 58 15.86 11.17 9.17
N GLU A 59 15.88 12.51 9.02
CA GLU A 59 17.11 13.31 8.96
C GLU A 59 18.04 13.13 10.18
N ASP A 60 17.46 12.78 11.36
CA ASP A 60 18.20 12.75 12.64
C ASP A 60 18.16 11.36 13.33
N THR A 61 17.78 10.28 12.63
CA THR A 61 17.67 8.94 13.24
C THR A 61 18.54 7.90 12.56
N LEU A 62 19.15 7.01 13.37
CA LEU A 62 19.93 5.87 12.89
C LEU A 62 19.06 4.65 12.56
N GLY A 63 17.73 4.76 12.70
CA GLY A 63 16.82 3.61 12.63
C GLY A 63 16.94 2.77 11.36
N PHE A 64 17.10 3.42 10.19
CA PHE A 64 17.26 2.67 8.94
C PHE A 64 18.57 1.86 8.91
N ALA A 65 19.68 2.44 9.40
CA ALA A 65 20.95 1.74 9.52
C ALA A 65 20.89 0.60 10.54
N GLU A 66 20.08 0.73 11.60
CA GLU A 66 19.82 -0.35 12.55
C GLU A 66 19.10 -1.53 11.88
N LEU A 67 18.08 -1.25 11.04
CA LEU A 67 17.40 -2.28 10.28
C LEU A 67 18.35 -2.97 9.28
N GLN A 68 19.22 -2.21 8.58
CA GLN A 68 20.23 -2.77 7.70
C GLN A 68 21.28 -3.62 8.46
N ALA A 69 21.58 -3.28 9.71
CA ALA A 69 22.46 -4.09 10.55
C ALA A 69 21.81 -5.40 11.01
N LEU A 70 20.47 -5.45 11.12
CA LEU A 70 19.70 -6.68 11.39
C LEU A 70 19.57 -7.56 10.15
N ASN A 71 19.39 -6.94 8.99
CA ASN A 71 19.22 -7.63 7.71
C ASN A 71 19.88 -6.84 6.57
N GLU A 72 20.97 -7.38 6.05
CA GLU A 72 21.77 -6.78 4.97
C GLU A 72 20.99 -6.66 3.65
N ASP A 73 19.91 -7.46 3.49
CA ASP A 73 19.04 -7.44 2.31
C ASP A 73 18.15 -6.20 2.23
N VAL A 74 18.15 -5.33 3.25
CA VAL A 74 17.36 -4.08 3.23
C VAL A 74 18.03 -3.06 2.32
N ILE A 75 17.42 -2.80 1.17
CA ILE A 75 17.95 -1.92 0.13
C ILE A 75 17.28 -0.54 0.09
N GLY A 76 16.13 -0.36 0.71
CA GLY A 76 15.41 0.91 0.65
C GLY A 76 14.16 0.99 1.50
N TRP A 77 13.41 2.07 1.30
CA TRP A 77 12.12 2.32 1.96
C TRP A 77 11.15 2.96 0.99
N ILE A 78 9.93 2.45 0.91
CA ILE A 78 8.88 2.99 0.05
C ILE A 78 7.75 3.64 0.87
N THR A 79 7.28 4.79 0.42
CA THR A 79 6.08 5.46 0.97
C THR A 79 5.20 5.89 -0.19
N VAL A 80 3.91 5.52 -0.19
CA VAL A 80 2.90 6.08 -1.10
C VAL A 80 1.99 7.00 -0.29
N TYR A 81 2.03 8.29 -0.58
CA TYR A 81 1.37 9.30 0.25
C TYR A 81 -0.16 9.17 0.23
N GLY A 82 -0.76 9.23 1.43
CA GLY A 82 -2.21 9.10 1.62
C GLY A 82 -2.69 7.65 1.66
N THR A 83 -1.78 6.68 1.65
CA THR A 83 -2.06 5.26 1.77
C THR A 83 -1.30 4.64 2.94
N PRO A 84 -1.64 3.42 3.39
CA PRO A 84 -0.86 2.68 4.38
C PRO A 84 0.50 2.15 3.88
N ILE A 85 0.84 2.32 2.60
CA ILE A 85 2.12 1.86 2.05
C ILE A 85 3.26 2.73 2.57
N ASP A 86 4.00 2.22 3.57
CA ASP A 86 5.10 2.89 4.24
C ASP A 86 6.05 1.86 4.86
N TYR A 87 6.83 1.17 4.02
CA TYR A 87 7.55 -0.05 4.37
C TYR A 87 9.00 -0.04 3.94
N PRO A 88 9.89 -0.78 4.67
CA PRO A 88 11.19 -1.14 4.15
C PRO A 88 11.06 -2.00 2.90
N VAL A 89 12.04 -1.90 2.01
CA VAL A 89 12.18 -2.72 0.81
C VAL A 89 13.42 -3.58 0.96
N VAL A 90 13.26 -4.87 0.75
CA VAL A 90 14.34 -5.85 0.78
C VAL A 90 14.59 -6.43 -0.62
N GLN A 91 15.73 -7.07 -0.83
CA GLN A 91 16.00 -7.87 -2.02
C GLN A 91 16.73 -9.15 -1.60
N GLY A 92 16.15 -10.31 -1.86
CA GLY A 92 16.73 -11.61 -1.57
C GLY A 92 17.52 -12.17 -2.76
N GLU A 93 18.06 -13.37 -2.58
CA GLU A 93 18.75 -14.11 -3.65
C GLU A 93 17.77 -14.56 -4.75
N ASP A 94 16.48 -14.75 -4.41
CA ASP A 94 15.43 -15.11 -5.34
C ASP A 94 14.09 -14.45 -4.95
N ASN A 95 13.07 -14.57 -5.83
CA ASN A 95 11.75 -13.99 -5.63
C ASN A 95 10.84 -14.79 -4.66
N TRP A 96 11.32 -15.83 -4.00
CA TRP A 96 10.58 -16.67 -3.06
C TRP A 96 10.93 -16.38 -1.60
N GLU A 97 12.15 -15.88 -1.36
CA GLU A 97 12.71 -15.72 -0.03
C GLU A 97 11.85 -14.84 0.87
N TYR A 98 11.44 -13.68 0.38
CA TYR A 98 10.69 -12.68 1.16
C TYR A 98 9.16 -12.80 1.08
N ILE A 99 8.66 -13.88 0.47
CA ILE A 99 7.22 -14.19 0.53
C ILE A 99 6.80 -14.53 1.96
N ASN A 100 7.68 -15.20 2.75
CA ASN A 100 7.40 -15.61 4.12
C ASN A 100 8.52 -15.19 5.09
N LYS A 101 9.22 -14.09 4.82
CA LYS A 101 10.30 -13.54 5.63
C LYS A 101 10.08 -12.04 5.81
N SER A 102 10.12 -11.55 7.05
CA SER A 102 9.96 -10.12 7.35
C SER A 102 11.19 -9.32 6.90
N ALA A 103 11.07 -7.99 6.86
CA ALA A 103 12.21 -7.12 6.57
C ALA A 103 13.33 -7.18 7.64
N GLU A 104 13.04 -7.68 8.84
CA GLU A 104 14.02 -7.94 9.89
C GLU A 104 14.77 -9.28 9.69
N GLY A 105 14.45 -10.04 8.64
CA GLY A 105 15.07 -11.33 8.34
C GLY A 105 14.46 -12.52 9.10
N THR A 106 13.35 -12.36 9.82
CA THR A 106 12.68 -13.43 10.57
C THR A 106 11.50 -14.02 9.79
N TYR A 107 11.09 -15.25 10.13
CA TYR A 107 9.91 -15.85 9.53
C TYR A 107 8.66 -15.02 9.80
N SER A 108 7.89 -14.74 8.76
CA SER A 108 6.62 -14.01 8.85
C SER A 108 5.68 -14.47 7.74
N LEU A 109 4.44 -14.82 8.10
CA LEU A 109 3.39 -15.17 7.11
C LEU A 109 2.99 -13.98 6.24
N THR A 110 3.29 -12.77 6.69
CA THR A 110 2.95 -11.53 5.97
C THR A 110 4.03 -11.13 4.96
N GLY A 111 5.22 -11.77 5.01
CA GLY A 111 6.35 -11.47 4.15
C GLY A 111 6.88 -10.05 4.33
N ALA A 112 7.56 -9.55 3.31
CA ALA A 112 8.05 -8.18 3.20
C ALA A 112 7.68 -7.59 1.84
N ILE A 113 7.88 -6.26 1.66
CA ILE A 113 7.95 -5.65 0.34
C ILE A 113 9.35 -5.92 -0.20
N PHE A 114 9.46 -6.57 -1.36
CA PHE A 114 10.75 -6.96 -1.92
C PHE A 114 10.89 -6.59 -3.39
N ALA A 115 12.13 -6.28 -3.80
CA ALA A 115 12.48 -6.06 -5.18
C ALA A 115 12.72 -7.40 -5.90
N ASP A 116 12.42 -7.45 -7.19
CA ASP A 116 12.77 -8.61 -8.03
C ASP A 116 14.28 -8.85 -7.94
N ALA A 117 14.65 -10.10 -7.68
CA ALA A 117 16.05 -10.49 -7.48
C ALA A 117 16.98 -10.22 -8.69
N SER A 118 16.37 -10.02 -9.88
CA SER A 118 17.12 -9.69 -11.11
C SER A 118 17.27 -8.18 -11.34
N CYS A 119 16.64 -7.32 -10.51
CA CYS A 119 16.79 -5.87 -10.60
C CYS A 119 18.06 -5.39 -9.91
N ASP A 120 18.57 -4.24 -10.34
CA ASP A 120 19.67 -3.55 -9.66
C ASP A 120 19.22 -3.05 -8.28
N PRO A 121 19.88 -3.45 -7.16
CA PRO A 121 19.51 -3.01 -5.80
C PRO A 121 19.64 -1.49 -5.60
N ASP A 122 20.39 -0.81 -6.44
CA ASP A 122 20.59 0.64 -6.42
C ASP A 122 19.58 1.37 -7.31
N PHE A 123 18.60 0.65 -7.88
CA PHE A 123 17.54 1.18 -8.75
C PHE A 123 18.10 1.96 -9.95
N GLN A 124 19.23 1.53 -10.53
CA GLN A 124 19.80 2.15 -11.73
C GLN A 124 19.21 1.61 -13.02
N ASP A 125 18.51 0.47 -12.97
CA ASP A 125 17.78 -0.07 -14.11
C ASP A 125 16.66 0.89 -14.56
N PHE A 126 16.30 0.80 -15.86
CA PHE A 126 15.15 1.55 -16.39
C PHE A 126 13.86 1.20 -15.62
N ASN A 127 13.67 -0.07 -15.28
CA ASN A 127 12.51 -0.54 -14.55
C ASN A 127 12.90 -1.44 -13.39
N THR A 128 12.34 -1.15 -12.20
CA THR A 128 12.44 -1.99 -11.01
C THR A 128 11.05 -2.48 -10.63
N ILE A 129 10.92 -3.76 -10.30
CA ILE A 129 9.65 -4.37 -9.89
C ILE A 129 9.72 -4.65 -8.40
N LEU A 130 8.75 -4.13 -7.65
CA LEU A 130 8.55 -4.41 -6.24
C LEU A 130 7.31 -5.29 -6.07
N TYR A 131 7.43 -6.32 -5.25
CA TYR A 131 6.35 -7.22 -4.91
C TYR A 131 5.91 -7.03 -3.46
N GLY A 132 4.62 -7.20 -3.20
CA GLY A 132 4.06 -7.19 -1.86
C GLY A 132 2.72 -7.91 -1.81
N HIS A 133 2.41 -8.51 -0.68
CA HIS A 133 1.14 -9.21 -0.50
C HIS A 133 -0.07 -8.27 -0.59
N ASN A 134 -1.17 -8.79 -1.12
CA ASN A 134 -2.50 -8.17 -1.01
C ASN A 134 -3.17 -8.69 0.26
N MET A 135 -3.17 -7.91 1.31
CA MET A 135 -3.72 -8.31 2.61
C MET A 135 -4.86 -7.39 3.06
N VAL A 136 -5.78 -7.95 3.82
CA VAL A 136 -6.86 -7.22 4.49
C VAL A 136 -6.47 -7.05 5.97
N PRO A 137 -6.59 -5.86 6.56
CA PRO A 137 -7.23 -4.62 6.10
C PRO A 137 -6.28 -3.62 5.41
N ASN A 138 -6.00 -3.79 4.11
CA ASN A 138 -5.20 -2.85 3.31
C ASN A 138 -3.74 -2.65 3.79
N VAL A 139 -3.13 -3.66 4.37
CA VAL A 139 -1.71 -3.67 4.74
C VAL A 139 -0.84 -4.18 3.60
N MET A 140 0.45 -3.98 3.67
CA MET A 140 1.41 -4.26 2.60
C MET A 140 0.99 -3.51 1.32
N PHE A 141 0.82 -4.20 0.18
CA PHE A 141 0.30 -3.60 -1.05
C PHE A 141 -1.22 -3.74 -1.23
N GLY A 142 -1.94 -4.15 -0.18
CA GLY A 142 -3.40 -4.34 -0.23
C GLY A 142 -4.21 -3.08 -0.56
N SER A 143 -3.67 -1.88 -0.33
CA SER A 143 -4.32 -0.61 -0.69
C SER A 143 -4.19 -0.25 -2.17
N ILE A 144 -3.39 -0.97 -2.97
CA ILE A 144 -3.29 -0.74 -4.43
C ILE A 144 -4.65 -0.91 -5.11
N LYS A 145 -5.50 -1.81 -4.62
CA LYS A 145 -6.87 -1.99 -5.14
C LYS A 145 -7.73 -0.72 -5.07
N GLU A 146 -7.46 0.20 -4.14
CA GLU A 146 -8.22 1.45 -4.01
C GLU A 146 -7.98 2.39 -5.19
N PHE A 147 -6.83 2.26 -5.87
CA PHE A 147 -6.51 3.01 -7.08
C PHE A 147 -7.39 2.62 -8.28
N LYS A 148 -8.18 1.53 -8.20
CA LYS A 148 -9.21 1.21 -9.19
C LYS A 148 -10.36 2.23 -9.20
N GLU A 149 -10.54 2.97 -8.11
CA GLU A 149 -11.42 4.13 -8.07
C GLU A 149 -10.69 5.34 -8.66
N GLN A 150 -11.19 5.89 -9.75
CA GLN A 150 -10.54 7.01 -10.45
C GLN A 150 -10.27 8.21 -9.55
N SER A 151 -11.22 8.55 -8.69
CA SER A 151 -11.07 9.66 -7.73
C SER A 151 -9.91 9.43 -6.75
N PHE A 152 -9.69 8.18 -6.35
CA PHE A 152 -8.56 7.80 -5.49
C PHE A 152 -7.25 7.88 -6.29
N PHE A 153 -7.21 7.30 -7.48
CA PHE A 153 -6.06 7.41 -8.37
C PHE A 153 -5.67 8.89 -8.56
N ASP A 154 -6.62 9.76 -8.93
CA ASP A 154 -6.37 11.18 -9.22
C ASP A 154 -5.84 11.95 -8.00
N SER A 155 -6.29 11.61 -6.79
CA SER A 155 -5.91 12.29 -5.54
C SER A 155 -4.60 11.80 -4.93
N HIS A 156 -4.07 10.64 -5.35
CA HIS A 156 -2.85 10.02 -4.80
C HIS A 156 -1.73 9.89 -5.86
N PRO A 157 -1.21 11.01 -6.40
CA PRO A 157 -0.23 10.97 -7.49
C PRO A 157 1.22 10.78 -7.03
N TYR A 158 1.53 10.81 -5.74
CA TYR A 158 2.91 10.91 -5.26
C TYR A 158 3.27 9.92 -4.17
N GLY A 159 4.54 9.57 -4.14
CA GLY A 159 5.19 8.80 -3.11
C GLY A 159 6.65 9.23 -2.92
N ASN A 160 7.39 8.45 -2.17
CA ASN A 160 8.81 8.62 -1.94
C ASN A 160 9.50 7.25 -1.90
N MET A 161 10.72 7.21 -2.38
CA MET A 161 11.61 6.07 -2.28
C MET A 161 12.91 6.54 -1.64
N TYR A 162 13.35 5.87 -0.54
CA TYR A 162 14.64 6.12 0.08
C TYR A 162 15.59 4.99 -0.30
N ILE A 163 16.69 5.34 -0.94
CA ILE A 163 17.68 4.41 -1.47
C ILE A 163 19.06 5.04 -1.27
N GLN A 164 20.05 4.27 -0.83
CA GLN A 164 21.44 4.76 -0.68
C GLN A 164 21.54 6.08 0.11
N ASN A 165 20.81 6.19 1.23
CA ASN A 165 20.78 7.38 2.08
C ASN A 165 20.28 8.65 1.39
N ARG A 166 19.46 8.51 0.34
CA ARG A 166 18.88 9.61 -0.41
C ARG A 166 17.40 9.41 -0.66
N ASP A 167 16.62 10.48 -0.52
CA ASP A 167 15.21 10.52 -0.88
C ASP A 167 15.02 10.78 -2.38
N TYR A 168 14.30 9.88 -3.05
CA TYR A 168 13.79 10.03 -4.41
C TYR A 168 12.28 10.21 -4.37
N GLY A 169 11.73 11.01 -5.28
CA GLY A 169 10.29 11.12 -5.45
C GLY A 169 9.74 10.00 -6.31
N LEU A 170 8.53 9.56 -5.98
CA LEU A 170 7.72 8.69 -6.86
C LEU A 170 6.56 9.50 -7.40
N GLU A 171 6.44 9.56 -8.73
CA GLU A 171 5.30 10.16 -9.43
C GLU A 171 4.50 9.05 -10.08
N ILE A 172 3.39 8.67 -9.44
CA ILE A 172 2.51 7.59 -9.90
C ILE A 172 1.81 8.05 -11.17
N PHE A 173 2.01 7.33 -12.28
CA PHE A 173 1.41 7.69 -13.55
C PHE A 173 0.50 6.62 -14.15
N GLY A 174 0.50 5.40 -13.62
CA GLY A 174 -0.35 4.34 -14.13
C GLY A 174 -0.85 3.37 -13.07
N LEU A 175 -2.05 2.83 -13.31
CA LEU A 175 -2.57 1.60 -12.70
C LEU A 175 -2.77 0.61 -13.83
N LEU A 176 -2.19 -0.58 -13.71
CA LEU A 176 -2.29 -1.67 -14.67
C LEU A 176 -2.97 -2.89 -14.05
N GLU A 177 -3.58 -3.69 -14.89
CA GLU A 177 -3.96 -5.07 -14.61
C GLU A 177 -3.24 -6.00 -15.58
N ALA A 178 -2.58 -7.03 -15.05
CA ALA A 178 -1.83 -7.99 -15.86
C ALA A 178 -1.95 -9.41 -15.29
N ASP A 179 -1.66 -10.43 -16.11
CA ASP A 179 -1.44 -11.80 -15.63
C ASP A 179 -0.01 -11.91 -15.06
N ALA A 180 0.16 -12.69 -13.98
CA ALA A 180 1.45 -12.91 -13.32
C ALA A 180 2.54 -13.49 -14.25
N TYR A 181 2.14 -14.14 -15.33
CA TYR A 181 3.04 -14.75 -16.33
C TYR A 181 3.22 -13.87 -17.57
N ASP A 182 2.68 -12.65 -17.58
CA ASP A 182 2.86 -11.74 -18.71
C ASP A 182 4.28 -11.18 -18.75
N SER A 183 5.11 -11.80 -19.58
CA SER A 183 6.51 -11.41 -19.75
C SER A 183 6.68 -10.03 -20.40
N SER A 184 5.64 -9.41 -20.95
CA SER A 184 5.71 -8.05 -21.48
C SER A 184 5.73 -7.01 -20.35
N ILE A 185 5.19 -7.33 -19.18
CA ILE A 185 5.17 -6.48 -17.99
C ILE A 185 6.24 -6.92 -16.97
N PHE A 186 6.35 -8.24 -16.69
CA PHE A 186 7.24 -8.79 -15.67
C PHE A 186 8.64 -9.13 -16.23
N GLN A 187 9.21 -8.25 -17.06
CA GLN A 187 10.59 -8.33 -17.49
C GLN A 187 11.44 -7.28 -16.74
N THR A 188 12.65 -7.66 -16.34
CA THR A 188 13.63 -6.80 -15.68
C THR A 188 14.76 -6.43 -16.63
N GLY A 189 15.56 -5.41 -16.29
CA GLY A 189 16.73 -5.02 -17.07
C GLY A 189 16.40 -4.59 -18.49
N VAL A 190 15.28 -3.90 -18.71
CA VAL A 190 14.85 -3.40 -20.02
C VAL A 190 15.87 -2.43 -20.58
N ARG A 191 16.53 -2.84 -21.67
CA ARG A 191 17.55 -2.03 -22.35
C ARG A 191 16.90 -0.90 -23.15
N GLU A 192 17.68 0.13 -23.46
CA GLU A 192 17.24 1.31 -24.22
C GLU A 192 16.41 0.96 -25.46
N ALA A 193 16.87 0.02 -26.28
CA ALA A 193 16.17 -0.41 -27.50
C ALA A 193 14.77 -1.03 -27.22
N GLY A 194 14.54 -1.56 -26.01
CA GLY A 194 13.27 -2.19 -25.60
C GLY A 194 12.32 -1.25 -24.86
N ARG A 195 12.79 -0.08 -24.40
CA ARG A 195 12.01 0.83 -23.55
C ARG A 195 10.68 1.24 -24.17
N GLN A 196 10.70 1.60 -25.46
CA GLN A 196 9.47 2.01 -26.17
C GLN A 196 8.43 0.88 -26.19
N SER A 197 8.84 -0.34 -26.54
CA SER A 197 7.93 -1.50 -26.54
C SER A 197 7.41 -1.84 -25.14
N TYR A 198 8.24 -1.66 -24.12
CA TYR A 198 7.84 -1.84 -22.74
C TYR A 198 6.80 -0.80 -22.28
N LEU A 199 6.99 0.46 -22.64
CA LEU A 199 6.02 1.52 -22.36
C LEU A 199 4.72 1.34 -23.15
N GLU A 200 4.76 0.75 -24.35
CA GLU A 200 3.56 0.37 -25.10
C GLU A 200 2.81 -0.77 -24.43
N ALA A 201 3.52 -1.77 -23.86
CA ALA A 201 2.92 -2.82 -23.06
C ALA A 201 2.24 -2.24 -21.80
N ILE A 202 2.91 -1.34 -21.07
CA ILE A 202 2.32 -0.60 -19.95
C ILE A 202 1.02 0.10 -20.35
N ARG A 203 1.01 0.81 -21.48
CA ARG A 203 -0.20 1.48 -21.99
C ARG A 203 -1.30 0.49 -22.36
N GLY A 204 -0.94 -0.66 -22.90
CA GLY A 204 -1.88 -1.72 -23.28
C GLY A 204 -2.60 -2.37 -22.11
N HIS A 205 -1.98 -2.41 -20.93
CA HIS A 205 -2.52 -3.00 -19.70
C HIS A 205 -3.12 -1.97 -18.74
N ALA A 206 -3.08 -0.69 -19.10
CA ALA A 206 -3.49 0.38 -18.22
C ALA A 206 -4.99 0.45 -18.03
N VAL A 207 -5.42 0.44 -16.76
CA VAL A 207 -6.76 0.84 -16.32
C VAL A 207 -6.86 2.37 -16.31
N TYR A 208 -5.84 3.00 -15.74
CA TYR A 208 -5.67 4.46 -15.73
C TYR A 208 -4.24 4.84 -16.05
N LEU A 209 -4.09 5.93 -16.81
CA LEU A 209 -2.80 6.58 -17.07
C LEU A 209 -2.93 8.08 -16.92
N ARG A 210 -1.92 8.71 -16.32
CA ARG A 210 -1.71 10.15 -16.38
C ARG A 210 -0.87 10.48 -17.61
N ASP A 211 -1.14 11.64 -18.17
CA ASP A 211 -0.31 12.18 -19.26
C ASP A 211 1.04 12.64 -18.67
N LEU A 212 2.01 11.74 -18.71
CA LEU A 212 3.37 11.93 -18.23
C LEU A 212 4.34 11.62 -19.37
N VAL A 213 5.16 12.60 -19.74
CA VAL A 213 6.25 12.41 -20.70
C VAL A 213 7.48 11.92 -19.93
N LEU A 214 7.94 10.73 -20.24
CA LEU A 214 9.17 10.17 -19.70
C LEU A 214 10.35 10.61 -20.57
N ALA A 215 11.42 11.09 -19.94
CA ALA A 215 12.70 11.36 -20.55
C ALA A 215 13.51 10.07 -20.74
N ASP A 216 14.57 10.13 -21.54
CA ASP A 216 15.40 8.94 -21.87
C ASP A 216 16.14 8.38 -20.64
N ASP A 217 16.41 9.22 -19.63
CA ASP A 217 17.09 8.89 -18.38
C ASP A 217 16.12 8.61 -17.22
N ASP A 218 14.80 8.76 -17.45
CA ASP A 218 13.81 8.42 -16.42
C ASP A 218 13.84 6.93 -16.12
N ARG A 219 13.63 6.64 -14.84
CA ARG A 219 13.50 5.28 -14.28
C ARG A 219 12.09 5.09 -13.75
N ILE A 220 11.57 3.87 -13.85
CA ILE A 220 10.22 3.56 -13.37
C ILE A 220 10.25 2.44 -12.34
N VAL A 221 9.31 2.50 -11.42
CA VAL A 221 9.10 1.48 -10.38
C VAL A 221 7.68 0.95 -10.50
N LEU A 222 7.57 -0.38 -10.56
CA LEU A 222 6.29 -1.09 -10.58
C LEU A 222 6.05 -1.67 -9.18
N LEU A 223 4.89 -1.39 -8.59
CA LEU A 223 4.44 -1.95 -7.31
C LEU A 223 3.37 -3.00 -7.62
N SER A 224 3.72 -4.27 -7.55
CA SER A 224 2.86 -5.38 -7.96
C SER A 224 2.30 -6.15 -6.77
N THR A 225 1.01 -6.43 -6.80
CA THR A 225 0.32 -7.29 -5.81
C THR A 225 -0.68 -8.23 -6.48
N CYS A 226 -1.14 -9.25 -5.75
CA CYS A 226 -2.18 -10.15 -6.25
C CYS A 226 -3.51 -9.39 -6.39
N SER A 227 -4.18 -9.53 -7.52
CA SER A 227 -5.57 -9.08 -7.68
C SER A 227 -6.53 -10.01 -6.93
N ALA A 228 -7.59 -9.46 -6.37
CA ALA A 228 -8.67 -10.25 -5.78
C ALA A 228 -9.61 -10.88 -6.84
N GLU A 229 -9.53 -10.43 -8.07
CA GLU A 229 -10.49 -10.75 -9.13
C GLU A 229 -10.15 -12.03 -9.91
N SER A 230 -8.87 -12.40 -9.94
CA SER A 230 -8.43 -13.62 -10.62
C SER A 230 -7.22 -14.29 -9.95
N THR A 231 -7.06 -15.60 -10.13
CA THR A 231 -6.00 -16.40 -9.47
C THR A 231 -4.59 -15.91 -9.83
N ASN A 232 -4.37 -15.51 -11.08
CA ASN A 232 -3.08 -15.03 -11.57
C ASN A 232 -3.04 -13.52 -11.78
N GLY A 233 -4.15 -12.81 -11.54
CA GLY A 233 -4.21 -11.37 -11.74
C GLY A 233 -3.27 -10.62 -10.83
N ARG A 234 -2.73 -9.53 -11.37
CA ARG A 234 -1.90 -8.57 -10.64
C ARG A 234 -2.45 -7.18 -10.84
N ASP A 235 -2.55 -6.45 -9.74
CA ASP A 235 -2.78 -5.01 -9.74
C ASP A 235 -1.42 -4.34 -9.57
N ILE A 236 -1.08 -3.41 -10.45
CA ILE A 236 0.27 -2.84 -10.52
C ILE A 236 0.17 -1.32 -10.59
N LEU A 237 0.75 -0.63 -9.60
CA LEU A 237 1.00 0.81 -9.73
C LEU A 237 2.33 1.03 -10.42
N VAL A 238 2.35 1.97 -11.37
CA VAL A 238 3.58 2.38 -12.06
C VAL A 238 3.90 3.82 -11.70
N ALA A 239 5.13 4.04 -11.24
CA ALA A 239 5.62 5.35 -10.86
C ALA A 239 6.94 5.67 -11.54
N ARG A 240 7.14 6.95 -11.91
CA ARG A 240 8.44 7.49 -12.28
C ARG A 240 9.26 7.77 -11.01
N LEU A 241 10.50 7.32 -10.99
CA LEU A 241 11.47 7.65 -9.96
C LEU A 241 12.15 8.96 -10.33
N THR A 242 12.08 9.97 -9.46
CA THR A 242 12.65 11.30 -9.70
C THR A 242 13.72 11.65 -8.68
N ASP A 243 14.73 12.41 -9.07
CA ASP A 243 15.81 12.84 -8.18
C ASP A 243 15.38 13.85 -7.11
N GLN A 244 14.16 14.36 -7.19
CA GLN A 244 13.60 15.32 -6.24
C GLN A 244 12.59 14.65 -5.32
N SER A 245 12.82 14.73 -4.01
CA SER A 245 11.84 14.25 -3.03
C SER A 245 10.50 14.97 -3.19
N MET A 246 9.40 14.21 -3.32
CA MET A 246 8.05 14.76 -3.44
C MET A 246 7.57 15.47 -2.18
N LYS A 247 8.14 15.17 -1.00
CA LYS A 247 7.89 15.92 0.25
C LYS A 247 8.16 17.40 0.06
N THR A 248 9.27 17.74 -0.60
CA THR A 248 9.66 19.13 -0.88
C THR A 248 8.72 19.77 -1.90
N LEU A 249 8.36 19.06 -2.97
CA LEU A 249 7.43 19.55 -4.00
C LEU A 249 6.01 19.75 -3.45
N MET A 250 5.51 18.84 -2.59
CA MET A 250 4.21 18.98 -1.93
C MET A 250 4.18 20.20 -0.99
N ARG A 251 5.23 20.39 -0.16
CA ARG A 251 5.33 21.58 0.70
C ARG A 251 5.31 22.87 -0.12
N TRP A 252 5.98 22.88 -1.27
CA TRP A 252 6.01 24.04 -2.17
C TRP A 252 4.65 24.27 -2.85
N ARG A 253 3.95 23.22 -3.33
CA ARG A 253 2.60 23.32 -3.90
C ARG A 253 1.58 23.82 -2.89
N ILE A 254 1.58 23.29 -1.66
CA ILE A 254 0.69 23.75 -0.57
C ILE A 254 0.97 25.21 -0.23
N ARG A 255 2.24 25.62 -0.17
CA ARG A 255 2.61 27.02 0.07
C ARG A 255 2.13 27.91 -1.07
N ARG A 256 2.28 27.49 -2.31
CA ARG A 256 1.86 28.22 -3.51
C ARG A 256 0.33 28.34 -3.59
N SER A 257 -0.42 27.28 -3.34
CA SER A 257 -1.88 27.33 -3.33
C SER A 257 -2.43 28.28 -2.25
N ARG A 258 -1.84 28.29 -1.05
CA ARG A 258 -2.18 29.26 0.03
C ARG A 258 -1.91 30.69 -0.38
N ILE A 259 -0.79 30.97 -1.05
CA ILE A 259 -0.45 32.31 -1.54
C ILE A 259 -1.44 32.75 -2.62
N THR A 260 -1.78 31.85 -3.55
CA THR A 260 -2.74 32.15 -4.62
C THR A 260 -4.14 32.40 -4.04
N ASP A 261 -4.59 31.61 -3.05
CA ASP A 261 -5.89 31.79 -2.40
C ASP A 261 -5.93 33.12 -1.59
N GLN A 262 -4.85 33.47 -0.90
CA GLN A 262 -4.72 34.78 -0.24
C GLN A 262 -4.75 35.94 -1.24
N GLN A 263 -4.05 35.85 -2.36
CA GLN A 263 -4.08 36.87 -3.41
C GLN A 263 -5.45 37.01 -4.07
N THR A 264 -6.15 35.90 -4.27
CA THR A 264 -7.52 35.89 -4.81
C THR A 264 -8.50 36.52 -3.82
N ARG A 265 -8.40 36.22 -2.52
CA ARG A 265 -9.20 36.85 -1.47
C ARG A 265 -8.91 38.32 -1.32
N GLN A 266 -7.65 38.75 -1.45
CA GLN A 266 -7.24 40.16 -1.37
C GLN A 266 -7.76 40.94 -2.57
N LYS A 267 -7.68 40.41 -3.80
CA LYS A 267 -8.27 41.00 -5.01
C LYS A 267 -9.81 41.06 -4.94
N ALA A 268 -10.46 40.03 -4.38
CA ALA A 268 -11.92 40.05 -4.15
C ALA A 268 -12.33 41.10 -3.10
N GLY A 269 -11.51 41.30 -2.08
CA GLY A 269 -11.69 42.37 -1.07
C GLY A 269 -11.50 43.78 -1.64
N GLU A 270 -10.57 44.00 -2.58
CA GLU A 270 -10.32 45.25 -3.27
C GLU A 270 -11.43 45.67 -4.25
N ILE A 271 -12.15 44.67 -4.83
CA ILE A 271 -13.29 44.93 -5.74
C ILE A 271 -14.54 45.40 -4.98
N PHE A 272 -14.62 45.22 -3.65
CA PHE A 272 -15.78 45.54 -2.84
C PHE A 272 -15.62 46.77 -1.93
N CYS A 273 -14.76 47.75 -2.30
CA CYS A 273 -14.71 49.04 -1.66
C CYS A 273 -15.03 50.16 -2.67
N PRO A 274 -16.29 50.51 -2.89
CA PRO A 274 -16.63 51.78 -3.52
C PRO A 274 -16.46 52.88 -2.48
N ALA A 275 -15.57 53.83 -2.76
CA ALA A 275 -15.42 55.04 -2.00
C ALA A 275 -16.73 55.83 -1.96
N GLY A 276 -17.21 56.22 -0.78
CA GLY A 276 -18.10 57.33 -0.64
C GLY A 276 -19.33 57.15 0.23
N ARG A 277 -19.18 57.67 1.47
CA ARG A 277 -20.10 58.33 2.42
C ARG A 277 -20.68 57.51 3.59
N PRO A 278 -20.74 58.17 4.75
CA PRO A 278 -21.09 57.52 6.01
C PRO A 278 -22.61 57.61 6.21
N HIS A 279 -23.27 56.50 6.46
CA HIS A 279 -24.49 56.46 7.22
C HIS A 279 -24.59 55.21 8.06
N TYR A 280 -24.77 55.40 9.33
CA TYR A 280 -25.15 54.43 10.34
C TYR A 280 -26.23 53.50 9.84
N PHE A 281 -26.05 52.21 10.01
CA PHE A 281 -27.16 51.32 10.39
C PHE A 281 -26.60 50.04 11.00
N TYR A 282 -27.14 49.73 12.16
CA TYR A 282 -27.08 48.44 12.85
C TYR A 282 -27.51 47.32 11.93
N CYS A 283 -26.88 46.22 11.95
CA CYS A 283 -27.55 44.93 11.83
C CYS A 283 -26.82 43.82 12.56
N CYS A 284 -27.59 43.26 13.42
CA CYS A 284 -27.36 42.09 14.27
C CYS A 284 -27.08 40.79 13.47
N LEU A 285 -26.34 39.94 14.17
CA LEU A 285 -26.53 38.48 14.29
C LEU A 285 -27.12 37.68 13.10
N CYS A 286 -26.41 36.67 12.65
CA CYS A 286 -26.96 35.32 12.61
C CYS A 286 -25.83 34.28 12.73
N LEU A 287 -25.87 33.60 13.85
CA LEU A 287 -25.39 32.24 14.07
C LEU A 287 -26.23 31.28 13.20
N HIS A 288 -25.58 30.39 12.42
CA HIS A 288 -25.80 28.94 12.46
C HIS A 288 -24.70 28.28 11.66
#